data_4f9197b106399e81e25c04679be26327
#
_entry.id   4f9197b106399e81e25c04679be26327
#
_cell.length_a   1.000
_cell.length_b   1.000
_cell.length_c   1.000
_cell.angle_alpha   90.00
_cell.angle_beta   90.00
_cell.angle_gamma   90.00
#
_symmetry.space_group_name_H-M   'P 1'
#
loop_
_entity.id
_entity.type
_entity.pdbx_description
1 polymer ?
#
loop_
_entity_poly.entity_id
_entity_poly.type
_entity_poly.pdbx_seq_one_letter_code
_entity_poly.pdbx_strand_id
1 'polypeptide(L)'
;MEINHRKNPELKKQYKTFGKHLTIDAHGIDRKKLENHKEIFDLLDDLPAKFGMRKLTIPYVVFCEEGDKKGDWGISGFVMIYESHISCHTWPEIGYVSMDVYSCRDFDEKKIIAFLKNYWGSKDMKTKVIIRG
;
A
#
# COMPACT_ATOMS: atom_id res chain seq x y z
N MET A 1 12.21 -26.34 19.77
CA MET A 1 13.51 -25.63 19.65
C MET A 1 13.23 -24.14 19.66
N GLU A 2 13.49 -23.50 20.76
CA GLU A 2 13.37 -22.04 20.81
C GLU A 2 14.56 -21.42 20.08
N ILE A 3 14.29 -20.83 18.93
CA ILE A 3 15.31 -20.06 18.22
C ILE A 3 15.40 -18.71 18.95
N ASN A 4 16.40 -18.58 19.81
CA ASN A 4 16.64 -17.34 20.54
C ASN A 4 17.30 -16.30 19.62
N HIS A 5 16.50 -15.65 18.80
CA HIS A 5 16.95 -14.59 17.88
C HIS A 5 17.40 -13.29 18.59
N ARG A 6 17.23 -13.22 19.92
CA ARG A 6 17.49 -11.98 20.66
C ARG A 6 18.95 -11.69 20.96
N LYS A 7 19.85 -12.65 20.71
CA LYS A 7 21.24 -12.55 21.17
C LYS A 7 22.30 -12.85 20.13
N ASN A 8 22.11 -12.40 18.88
CA ASN A 8 23.24 -12.46 17.95
C ASN A 8 23.68 -11.04 17.58
N PRO A 9 24.59 -10.42 18.35
CA PRO A 9 25.06 -9.06 18.09
C PRO A 9 25.77 -8.93 16.74
N GLU A 10 26.30 -10.02 16.19
CA GLU A 10 26.96 -10.01 14.88
C GLU A 10 25.94 -9.87 13.75
N LEU A 11 24.78 -10.50 13.85
CA LEU A 11 23.70 -10.31 12.87
C LEU A 11 23.22 -8.86 12.86
N LYS A 12 23.13 -8.20 13.99
CA LYS A 12 22.77 -6.78 14.07
C LYS A 12 23.80 -5.86 13.42
N LYS A 13 25.08 -6.24 13.47
CA LYS A 13 26.15 -5.48 12.81
C LYS A 13 26.10 -5.69 11.29
N GLN A 14 25.72 -6.88 10.84
CA GLN A 14 25.67 -7.28 9.44
C GLN A 14 24.46 -6.70 8.71
N TYR A 15 23.30 -6.63 9.39
CA TYR A 15 22.05 -6.13 8.82
C TYR A 15 21.76 -4.72 9.30
N LYS A 16 21.82 -3.77 8.38
CA LYS A 16 21.27 -2.43 8.62
C LYS A 16 19.74 -2.51 8.52
N THR A 17 19.07 -2.21 9.62
CA THR A 17 17.63 -2.08 9.58
C THR A 17 17.24 -0.78 8.88
N PHE A 18 16.43 -0.88 7.86
CA PHE A 18 15.89 0.25 7.13
C PHE A 18 14.46 -0.06 6.70
N GLY A 19 13.60 0.93 6.79
CA GLY A 19 12.27 0.87 6.23
C GLY A 19 11.82 2.25 5.81
N LYS A 20 11.10 2.31 4.70
CA LYS A 20 10.47 3.55 4.21
C LYS A 20 8.99 3.27 4.03
N HIS A 21 8.17 4.09 4.67
CA HIS A 21 6.72 3.94 4.66
C HIS A 21 6.09 5.19 4.06
N LEU A 22 5.52 5.04 2.88
CA LEU A 22 4.75 6.07 2.21
C LEU A 22 3.27 5.84 2.51
N THR A 23 2.61 6.85 3.11
CA THR A 23 1.17 6.84 3.29
C THR A 23 0.52 7.84 2.33
N ILE A 24 -0.63 7.44 1.78
CA ILE A 24 -1.35 8.22 0.78
C ILE A 24 -2.83 8.23 1.14
N ASP A 25 -3.37 9.43 1.30
CA ASP A 25 -4.78 9.68 1.49
C ASP A 25 -5.25 10.57 0.36
N ALA A 26 -6.12 10.06 -0.50
CA ALA A 26 -6.58 10.79 -1.68
C ALA A 26 -8.10 10.91 -1.70
N HIS A 27 -8.59 12.09 -2.01
CA HIS A 27 -10.00 12.45 -2.03
C HIS A 27 -10.44 12.92 -3.42
N GLY A 28 -11.75 13.03 -3.62
CA GLY A 28 -12.32 13.51 -4.86
C GLY A 28 -12.19 12.52 -6.02
N ILE A 29 -12.18 11.23 -5.71
CA ILE A 29 -12.00 10.17 -6.70
C ILE A 29 -13.37 9.68 -7.19
N ASP A 30 -13.46 9.39 -8.49
CA ASP A 30 -14.65 8.81 -9.09
C ASP A 30 -15.02 7.50 -8.40
N ARG A 31 -16.26 7.41 -7.95
CA ARG A 31 -16.84 6.22 -7.33
C ARG A 31 -16.59 4.95 -8.13
N LYS A 32 -16.72 4.99 -9.45
CA LYS A 32 -16.54 3.84 -10.34
C LYS A 32 -15.15 3.22 -10.24
N LYS A 33 -14.12 4.03 -10.03
CA LYS A 33 -12.76 3.54 -9.80
C LYS A 33 -12.61 2.86 -8.46
N LEU A 34 -13.26 3.40 -7.44
CA LEU A 34 -13.14 2.93 -6.06
C LEU A 34 -13.93 1.65 -5.79
N GLU A 35 -14.94 1.36 -6.60
CA GLU A 35 -15.77 0.15 -6.47
C GLU A 35 -15.40 -0.97 -7.45
N ASN A 36 -14.40 -0.76 -8.29
CA ASN A 36 -13.99 -1.72 -9.31
C ASN A 36 -12.94 -2.69 -8.74
N HIS A 37 -13.41 -3.87 -8.34
CA HIS A 37 -12.56 -4.92 -7.75
C HIS A 37 -11.39 -5.30 -8.67
N LYS A 38 -11.66 -5.48 -9.95
CA LYS A 38 -10.62 -5.88 -10.91
C LYS A 38 -9.53 -4.81 -11.06
N GLU A 39 -9.91 -3.54 -11.13
CA GLU A 39 -8.94 -2.44 -11.25
C GLU A 39 -8.07 -2.32 -10.00
N ILE A 40 -8.65 -2.50 -8.82
CA ILE A 40 -7.89 -2.50 -7.56
C ILE A 40 -6.91 -3.68 -7.54
N PHE A 41 -7.36 -4.88 -7.95
CA PHE A 41 -6.49 -6.04 -8.07
C PHE A 41 -5.32 -5.76 -9.04
N ASP A 42 -5.63 -5.26 -10.24
CA ASP A 42 -4.62 -4.99 -11.27
C ASP A 42 -3.63 -3.92 -10.81
N LEU A 43 -4.09 -2.89 -10.10
CA LEU A 43 -3.21 -1.86 -9.53
C LEU A 43 -2.20 -2.49 -8.56
N LEU A 44 -2.65 -3.29 -7.63
CA LEU A 44 -1.78 -3.95 -6.65
C LEU A 44 -0.88 -4.99 -7.29
N ASP A 45 -1.34 -5.63 -8.36
CA ASP A 45 -0.56 -6.63 -9.10
C ASP A 45 0.58 -6.00 -9.91
N ASP A 46 0.33 -4.84 -10.51
CA ASP A 46 1.27 -4.17 -11.43
C ASP A 46 2.20 -3.19 -10.74
N LEU A 47 1.76 -2.58 -9.63
CA LEU A 47 2.50 -1.50 -8.97
C LEU A 47 3.92 -1.89 -8.52
N PRO A 48 4.14 -3.09 -7.93
CA PRO A 48 5.49 -3.45 -7.48
C PRO A 48 6.52 -3.42 -8.60
N ALA A 49 6.26 -4.09 -9.71
CA ALA A 49 7.22 -4.18 -10.83
C ALA A 49 7.52 -2.82 -11.44
N LYS A 50 6.54 -1.90 -11.46
CA LYS A 50 6.71 -0.54 -11.96
C LYS A 50 7.78 0.25 -11.22
N PHE A 51 7.95 -0.04 -9.94
CA PHE A 51 8.84 0.73 -9.05
C PHE A 51 9.98 -0.12 -8.47
N GLY A 52 10.38 -1.17 -9.19
CA GLY A 52 11.55 -1.97 -8.84
C GLY A 52 11.35 -2.91 -7.65
N MET A 53 10.11 -3.19 -7.30
CA MET A 53 9.75 -4.11 -6.23
C MET A 53 9.30 -5.46 -6.81
N ARG A 54 9.38 -6.53 -6.02
CA ARG A 54 9.01 -7.88 -6.45
C ARG A 54 7.87 -8.41 -5.62
N LYS A 55 6.83 -8.91 -6.27
CA LYS A 55 5.73 -9.58 -5.58
C LYS A 55 6.21 -10.88 -4.92
N LEU A 56 5.76 -11.08 -3.70
CA LEU A 56 5.91 -12.35 -2.99
C LEU A 56 4.66 -13.21 -3.16
N THR A 57 3.50 -12.56 -3.24
CA THR A 57 2.20 -13.19 -3.42
C THR A 57 1.43 -12.51 -4.54
N ILE A 58 0.35 -13.15 -5.02
CA ILE A 58 -0.68 -12.44 -5.76
C ILE A 58 -1.43 -11.51 -4.80
N PRO A 59 -2.03 -10.41 -5.29
CA PRO A 59 -2.85 -9.56 -4.43
C PRO A 59 -4.03 -10.31 -3.84
N TYR A 60 -4.35 -9.99 -2.59
CA TYR A 60 -5.57 -10.42 -1.94
C TYR A 60 -6.51 -9.22 -1.83
N VAL A 61 -7.65 -9.30 -2.50
CA VAL A 61 -8.59 -8.18 -2.61
C VAL A 61 -9.98 -8.66 -2.27
N VAL A 62 -10.65 -7.98 -1.35
CA VAL A 62 -11.98 -8.36 -0.87
C VAL A 62 -12.93 -7.16 -0.91
N PHE A 63 -14.20 -7.45 -1.10
CA PHE A 63 -15.27 -6.48 -0.93
C PHE A 63 -15.69 -6.47 0.54
N CYS A 64 -15.65 -5.27 1.14
CA CYS A 64 -16.10 -5.05 2.50
C CYS A 64 -17.52 -4.50 2.48
N GLU A 65 -18.47 -5.31 2.92
CA GLU A 65 -19.87 -4.91 2.99
C GLU A 65 -20.10 -3.80 4.01
N GLU A 66 -21.20 -3.08 3.85
CA GLU A 66 -21.64 -2.08 4.80
C GLU A 66 -21.83 -2.70 6.18
N GLY A 67 -21.14 -2.14 7.18
CA GLY A 67 -21.26 -2.55 8.57
C GLY A 67 -22.32 -1.74 9.31
N ASP A 68 -21.98 -1.28 10.52
CA ASP A 68 -22.91 -0.54 11.39
C ASP A 68 -23.25 0.86 10.87
N LYS A 69 -22.36 1.44 10.06
CA LYS A 69 -22.55 2.77 9.48
C LYS A 69 -22.99 2.68 8.03
N LYS A 70 -24.09 3.34 7.72
CA LYS A 70 -24.56 3.43 6.34
C LYS A 70 -23.53 4.13 5.44
N GLY A 71 -23.26 3.54 4.29
CA GLY A 71 -22.29 4.05 3.33
C GLY A 71 -20.83 3.66 3.62
N ASP A 72 -20.56 2.98 4.73
CA ASP A 72 -19.24 2.50 5.09
C ASP A 72 -18.98 1.12 4.47
N TRP A 73 -18.73 1.12 3.18
CA TRP A 73 -18.40 -0.08 2.40
C TRP A 73 -17.30 0.26 1.39
N GLY A 74 -16.63 -0.75 0.90
CA GLY A 74 -15.61 -0.54 -0.11
C GLY A 74 -14.79 -1.78 -0.38
N ILE A 75 -13.64 -1.58 -0.99
CA ILE A 75 -12.71 -2.64 -1.35
C ILE A 75 -11.45 -2.48 -0.51
N SER A 76 -11.00 -3.58 0.06
CA SER A 76 -9.72 -3.66 0.76
C SER A 76 -8.83 -4.67 0.08
N GLY A 77 -7.57 -4.32 -0.12
CA GLY A 77 -6.61 -5.20 -0.74
C GLY A 77 -5.19 -4.95 -0.28
N PHE A 78 -4.38 -5.98 -0.40
CA PHE A 78 -2.95 -5.86 -0.18
C PHE A 78 -2.19 -6.86 -1.05
N VAL A 79 -0.93 -6.56 -1.25
CA VAL A 79 0.03 -7.48 -1.87
C VAL A 79 1.29 -7.49 -1.01
N MET A 80 1.74 -8.69 -0.68
CA MET A 80 3.04 -8.84 -0.04
C MET A 80 4.12 -8.79 -1.11
N ILE A 81 5.14 -8.02 -0.84
CA ILE A 81 6.33 -7.92 -1.66
C ILE A 81 7.53 -8.43 -0.86
N TYR A 82 8.59 -8.84 -1.53
CA TYR A 82 9.82 -9.25 -0.84
C TYR A 82 10.33 -8.17 0.10
N GLU A 83 10.09 -6.91 -0.25
CA GLU A 83 10.52 -5.74 0.48
C GLU A 83 9.57 -5.34 1.62
N SER A 84 8.33 -5.77 1.66
CA SER A 84 7.32 -5.74 2.74
C SER A 84 5.88 -5.82 2.21
N HIS A 85 5.18 -4.70 1.92
CA HIS A 85 3.79 -4.76 1.43
C HIS A 85 3.31 -3.43 0.83
N ILE A 86 2.24 -3.56 0.04
CA ILE A 86 1.44 -2.44 -0.46
C ILE A 86 -0.02 -2.75 -0.14
N SER A 87 -0.74 -1.78 0.40
CA SER A 87 -2.16 -1.92 0.73
C SER A 87 -3.01 -0.83 0.12
N CYS A 88 -4.30 -1.10 -0.03
CA CYS A 88 -5.28 -0.17 -0.58
C CYS A 88 -6.64 -0.42 0.06
N HIS A 89 -7.28 0.64 0.52
CA HIS A 89 -8.64 0.62 1.06
C HIS A 89 -9.44 1.74 0.42
N THR A 90 -10.64 1.43 -0.04
CA THR A 90 -11.49 2.41 -0.72
C THR A 90 -12.80 2.67 0.03
N TRP A 91 -13.28 3.90 -0.08
CA TRP A 91 -14.59 4.34 0.41
C TRP A 91 -15.34 5.02 -0.75
N PRO A 92 -16.03 4.24 -1.59
CA PRO A 92 -16.67 4.77 -2.80
C PRO A 92 -17.69 5.88 -2.58
N GLU A 93 -18.45 5.79 -1.47
CA GLU A 93 -19.51 6.78 -1.16
C GLU A 93 -18.95 8.18 -0.89
N ILE A 94 -17.70 8.29 -0.43
CA ILE A 94 -17.08 9.57 -0.11
C ILE A 94 -15.91 9.92 -1.02
N GLY A 95 -15.67 9.11 -2.06
CA GLY A 95 -14.60 9.39 -3.02
C GLY A 95 -13.18 9.31 -2.44
N TYR A 96 -12.94 8.42 -1.47
CA TYR A 96 -11.70 8.36 -0.71
C TYR A 96 -10.97 7.03 -0.88
N VAL A 97 -9.66 7.10 -0.99
CA VAL A 97 -8.77 5.94 -0.96
C VAL A 97 -7.62 6.19 0.02
N SER A 98 -7.29 5.16 0.78
CA SER A 98 -6.12 5.12 1.66
C SER A 98 -5.17 4.03 1.17
N MET A 99 -3.90 4.38 0.97
CA MET A 99 -2.88 3.44 0.51
C MET A 99 -1.62 3.52 1.36
N ASP A 100 -0.94 2.39 1.46
CA ASP A 100 0.37 2.28 2.08
C ASP A 100 1.34 1.62 1.11
N VAL A 101 2.55 2.15 1.03
CA VAL A 101 3.70 1.50 0.40
C VAL A 101 4.79 1.42 1.45
N TYR A 102 5.04 0.23 1.95
CA TYR A 102 6.07 -0.02 2.94
C TYR A 102 7.13 -0.95 2.37
N SER A 103 8.39 -0.53 2.42
CA SER A 103 9.51 -1.28 1.88
C SER A 103 10.73 -1.20 2.80
N CYS A 104 11.40 -2.33 2.98
CA CYS A 104 12.70 -2.40 3.66
C CYS A 104 13.87 -1.98 2.74
N ARG A 105 13.57 -1.63 1.50
CA ARG A 105 14.51 -1.03 0.54
C ARG A 105 14.04 0.35 0.13
N ASP A 106 14.98 1.21 -0.22
CA ASP A 106 14.65 2.54 -0.72
C ASP A 106 13.88 2.46 -2.05
N PHE A 107 12.98 3.41 -2.25
CA PHE A 107 12.24 3.59 -3.48
C PHE A 107 11.99 5.07 -3.71
N ASP A 108 11.67 5.44 -4.94
CA ASP A 108 11.38 6.83 -5.30
C ASP A 108 9.92 7.16 -5.01
N GLU A 109 9.65 7.71 -3.82
CA GLU A 109 8.30 8.09 -3.40
C GLU A 109 7.66 9.15 -4.29
N LYS A 110 8.46 10.03 -4.85
CA LYS A 110 7.95 11.09 -5.73
C LYS A 110 7.35 10.51 -7.01
N LYS A 111 8.00 9.49 -7.58
CA LYS A 111 7.49 8.80 -8.77
C LYS A 111 6.21 8.03 -8.47
N ILE A 112 6.15 7.36 -7.32
CA ILE A 112 4.93 6.64 -6.90
C ILE A 112 3.78 7.63 -6.67
N ILE A 113 4.03 8.73 -5.98
CA ILE A 113 3.03 9.77 -5.72
C ILE A 113 2.49 10.33 -7.04
N ALA A 114 3.37 10.68 -7.98
CA ALA A 114 2.97 11.21 -9.28
C ALA A 114 2.14 10.20 -10.07
N PHE A 115 2.54 8.93 -10.06
CA PHE A 115 1.80 7.86 -10.72
C PHE A 115 0.40 7.70 -10.11
N LEU A 116 0.29 7.63 -8.79
CA LEU A 116 -0.98 7.41 -8.10
C LEU A 116 -1.90 8.63 -8.21
N LYS A 117 -1.34 9.83 -8.19
CA LYS A 117 -2.11 11.06 -8.41
C LYS A 117 -2.79 11.05 -9.77
N ASN A 118 -2.06 10.65 -10.80
CA ASN A 118 -2.61 10.51 -12.15
C ASN A 118 -3.59 9.35 -12.25
N TYR A 119 -3.25 8.21 -11.67
CA TYR A 119 -4.10 7.01 -11.68
C TYR A 119 -5.48 7.29 -11.07
N TRP A 120 -5.50 7.87 -9.86
CA TRP A 120 -6.74 8.19 -9.15
C TRP A 120 -7.45 9.43 -9.67
N GLY A 121 -6.74 10.30 -10.40
CA GLY A 121 -7.28 11.59 -10.84
C GLY A 121 -7.60 12.52 -9.67
N SER A 122 -6.89 12.39 -8.56
CA SER A 122 -7.13 13.17 -7.35
C SER A 122 -6.38 14.49 -7.39
N LYS A 123 -7.07 15.57 -7.06
CA LYS A 123 -6.48 16.91 -6.84
C LYS A 123 -6.26 17.20 -5.36
N ASP A 124 -6.76 16.33 -4.48
CA ASP A 124 -6.62 16.45 -3.03
C ASP A 124 -5.97 15.17 -2.49
N MET A 125 -4.66 15.15 -2.51
CA MET A 125 -3.85 14.03 -2.05
C MET A 125 -2.89 14.48 -0.96
N LYS A 126 -2.97 13.82 0.18
CA LYS A 126 -2.03 14.00 1.30
C LYS A 126 -1.09 12.80 1.36
N THR A 127 0.19 13.08 1.48
CA THR A 127 1.22 12.04 1.55
C THR A 127 2.16 12.30 2.72
N LYS A 128 2.65 11.23 3.32
CA LYS A 128 3.68 11.27 4.34
C LYS A 128 4.70 10.18 4.07
N VAL A 129 5.95 10.47 4.35
CA VAL A 129 7.05 9.50 4.30
C VAL A 129 7.62 9.35 5.71
N ILE A 130 7.65 8.12 6.19
CA ILE A 130 8.19 7.78 7.50
C ILE A 130 9.37 6.84 7.29
N ILE A 131 10.53 7.24 7.83
CA ILE A 131 11.71 6.37 7.85
C ILE A 131 11.62 5.51 9.12
N ARG A 132 11.78 4.22 8.93
CA ARG A 132 11.67 3.20 9.98
C ARG A 132 12.96 2.39 10.07
N GLY A 133 13.16 1.77 11.24
CA GLY A 133 14.33 0.92 11.43
C GLY A 133 15.19 1.28 12.62
#